data_8b15586481642a970bf465ddb33ec86a
#
_entry.id   8b15586481642a970bf465ddb33ec86a
#
_cell.length_a   1.000
_cell.length_b   1.000
_cell.length_c   1.000
_cell.angle_alpha   90.00
_cell.angle_beta   90.00
_cell.angle_gamma   90.00
#
_symmetry.space_group_name_H-M   'P 1'
#
loop_
_entity.id
_entity.type
_entity.pdbx_description
1 polymer ?
#
loop_
_entity_poly.entity_id
_entity_poly.type
_entity_poly.pdbx_seq_one_letter_code
_entity_poly.pdbx_strand_id
1 'polypeptide(L)'
;MNLSDVYQHHSLVIASDYRIPDPSKVGPLLQRRKDALAQMGAHHVLVYRSTQDHGRVLVMIGIHNREPVEDIMRSGVFFDWFDAAGVEDIPAVFAGEIVERFDMTDPAEGLLPPGVVVSTIVSVDDIEVLVAELHRAETRFKAAGIRKIWVFHAFDDSQEVLILQEVESEDSARRWIEHPDAAAAWMAGAGIGVYPPLFVGEFDSMVRVDSLGDADRAN
;
A
#
# COMPACT_ATOMS: atom_id res chain seq x y z
N MET A 1 15.25 -11.89 3.60
CA MET A 1 13.91 -11.35 3.84
C MET A 1 13.14 -11.51 2.54
N ASN A 2 12.09 -12.30 2.52
CA ASN A 2 11.20 -12.42 1.37
C ASN A 2 10.11 -11.34 1.46
N LEU A 3 9.28 -11.18 0.41
CA LEU A 3 8.19 -10.19 0.42
C LEU A 3 7.20 -10.42 1.57
N SER A 4 6.96 -11.68 1.97
CA SER A 4 6.10 -12.00 3.10
C SER A 4 6.67 -11.47 4.42
N ASP A 5 8.01 -11.57 4.62
CA ASP A 5 8.66 -11.02 5.82
C ASP A 5 8.58 -9.50 5.84
N VAL A 6 8.64 -8.88 4.66
CA VAL A 6 8.48 -7.44 4.48
C VAL A 6 7.10 -7.01 4.98
N TYR A 7 6.04 -7.64 4.52
CA TYR A 7 4.67 -7.33 4.96
C TYR A 7 4.38 -7.65 6.43
N GLN A 8 5.10 -8.57 7.04
CA GLN A 8 4.92 -8.91 8.45
C GLN A 8 5.55 -7.88 9.41
N HIS A 9 6.58 -7.17 8.97
CA HIS A 9 7.31 -6.21 9.81
C HIS A 9 6.87 -4.75 9.60
N HIS A 10 5.93 -4.50 8.66
CA HIS A 10 5.42 -3.14 8.42
C HIS A 10 4.32 -2.79 9.39
N SER A 11 4.63 -1.91 10.29
CA SER A 11 3.61 -1.21 11.05
C SER A 11 3.30 0.18 10.50
N LEU A 12 4.26 0.82 9.84
CA LEU A 12 4.14 2.19 9.36
C LEU A 12 4.40 2.28 7.85
N VAL A 13 3.59 3.04 7.13
CA VAL A 13 3.68 3.18 5.68
C VAL A 13 3.49 4.63 5.25
N ILE A 14 4.22 5.02 4.20
CA ILE A 14 3.88 6.15 3.35
C ILE A 14 3.50 5.58 1.99
N ALA A 15 2.33 5.93 1.49
CA ALA A 15 1.83 5.46 0.20
C ALA A 15 1.45 6.63 -0.70
N SER A 16 1.78 6.53 -1.97
CA SER A 16 1.40 7.52 -2.97
C SER A 16 1.10 6.84 -4.31
N ASP A 17 -0.03 7.20 -4.88
CA ASP A 17 -0.51 6.73 -6.17
C ASP A 17 -0.49 7.91 -7.15
N TYR A 18 0.26 7.78 -8.23
CA TYR A 18 0.45 8.88 -9.18
C TYR A 18 0.76 8.39 -10.59
N ARG A 19 0.63 9.32 -11.55
CA ARG A 19 0.99 9.11 -12.95
C ARG A 19 2.39 9.60 -13.23
N ILE A 20 3.12 8.83 -14.03
CA ILE A 20 4.47 9.14 -14.50
C ILE A 20 4.57 8.76 -15.99
N PRO A 21 5.22 9.57 -16.81
CA PRO A 21 5.35 9.29 -18.25
C PRO A 21 6.00 7.94 -18.56
N ASP A 22 6.90 7.49 -17.70
CA ASP A 22 7.62 6.21 -17.87
C ASP A 22 7.76 5.48 -16.52
N PRO A 23 6.81 4.59 -16.16
CA PRO A 23 6.83 3.83 -14.91
C PRO A 23 8.09 2.99 -14.70
N SER A 24 8.77 2.59 -15.76
CA SER A 24 10.00 1.79 -15.66
C SER A 24 11.17 2.54 -14.99
N LYS A 25 11.08 3.85 -14.94
CA LYS A 25 12.10 4.71 -14.29
C LYS A 25 11.96 4.79 -12.77
N VAL A 26 10.81 4.41 -12.19
CA VAL A 26 10.55 4.54 -10.75
C VAL A 26 11.54 3.73 -9.93
N GLY A 27 11.67 2.43 -10.19
CA GLY A 27 12.61 1.57 -9.48
C GLY A 27 14.07 2.08 -9.53
N PRO A 28 14.64 2.37 -10.72
CA PRO A 28 15.97 2.94 -10.86
C PRO A 28 16.14 4.31 -10.16
N LEU A 29 15.11 5.16 -10.15
CA LEU A 29 15.15 6.45 -9.43
C LEU A 29 15.20 6.23 -7.92
N LEU A 30 14.35 5.36 -7.37
CA LEU A 30 14.34 4.98 -5.95
C LEU A 30 15.67 4.38 -5.52
N GLN A 31 16.24 3.50 -6.34
CA GLN A 31 17.56 2.91 -6.06
C GLN A 31 18.66 3.96 -5.96
N ARG A 32 18.64 4.99 -6.81
CA ARG A 32 19.59 6.11 -6.75
C ARG A 32 19.39 7.03 -5.55
N ARG A 33 18.20 7.06 -4.98
CA ARG A 33 17.83 7.85 -3.81
C ARG A 33 17.86 7.07 -2.49
N LYS A 34 18.43 5.86 -2.50
CA LYS A 34 18.46 4.94 -1.37
C LYS A 34 18.97 5.60 -0.07
N ASP A 35 20.02 6.41 -0.14
CA ASP A 35 20.57 7.10 1.02
C ASP A 35 19.59 8.13 1.61
N ALA A 36 18.87 8.86 0.75
CA ALA A 36 17.84 9.79 1.20
C ALA A 36 16.66 9.04 1.84
N LEU A 37 16.25 7.92 1.26
CA LEU A 37 15.23 7.05 1.85
C LEU A 37 15.66 6.51 3.22
N ALA A 38 16.92 6.11 3.37
CA ALA A 38 17.48 5.66 4.66
C ALA A 38 17.44 6.78 5.71
N GLN A 39 17.79 8.03 5.33
CA GLN A 39 17.69 9.19 6.21
C GLN A 39 16.26 9.48 6.66
N MET A 40 15.26 9.13 5.84
CA MET A 40 13.84 9.21 6.17
C MET A 40 13.38 8.10 7.13
N GLY A 41 14.25 7.15 7.47
CA GLY A 41 13.88 5.98 8.26
C GLY A 41 13.17 4.89 7.45
N ALA A 42 13.24 4.96 6.12
CA ALA A 42 12.71 3.90 5.28
C ALA A 42 13.56 2.62 5.41
N HIS A 43 12.91 1.46 5.43
CA HIS A 43 13.58 0.17 5.38
C HIS A 43 13.39 -0.57 4.05
N HIS A 44 12.32 -0.26 3.30
CA HIS A 44 12.15 -0.70 1.92
C HIS A 44 11.07 0.14 1.21
N VAL A 45 11.04 0.00 -0.09
CA VAL A 45 10.02 0.59 -0.95
C VAL A 45 9.47 -0.49 -1.87
N LEU A 46 8.15 -0.58 -1.95
CA LEU A 46 7.44 -1.44 -2.89
C LEU A 46 6.87 -0.58 -4.00
N VAL A 47 7.00 -1.05 -5.23
CA VAL A 47 6.44 -0.39 -6.42
C VAL A 47 5.48 -1.35 -7.10
N TYR A 48 4.29 -0.87 -7.38
CA TYR A 48 3.28 -1.56 -8.16
C TYR A 48 2.97 -0.75 -9.41
N ARG A 49 2.81 -1.41 -10.55
CA ARG A 49 2.35 -0.80 -11.80
C ARG A 49 0.90 -1.12 -12.03
N SER A 50 0.12 -0.11 -12.40
CA SER A 50 -1.27 -0.32 -12.72
C SER A 50 -1.42 -1.23 -13.94
N THR A 51 -2.35 -2.19 -13.85
CA THR A 51 -2.75 -3.05 -14.97
C THR A 51 -3.82 -2.38 -15.84
N GLN A 52 -4.48 -1.33 -15.31
CA GLN A 52 -5.55 -0.61 -16.01
C GLN A 52 -5.08 0.68 -16.67
N ASP A 53 -4.01 1.28 -16.14
CA ASP A 53 -3.46 2.56 -16.58
C ASP A 53 -1.94 2.49 -16.61
N HIS A 54 -1.38 2.28 -17.79
CA HIS A 54 0.06 2.04 -17.97
C HIS A 54 0.98 3.14 -17.47
N GLY A 55 0.47 4.36 -17.28
CA GLY A 55 1.22 5.49 -16.71
C GLY A 55 1.13 5.59 -15.19
N ARG A 56 0.32 4.78 -14.51
CA ARG A 56 0.00 4.92 -13.08
C ARG A 56 0.78 3.92 -12.24
N VAL A 57 1.33 4.39 -11.13
CA VAL A 57 2.10 3.58 -10.17
C VAL A 57 1.61 3.84 -8.75
N LEU A 58 1.67 2.82 -7.90
CA LEU A 58 1.56 2.94 -6.46
C LEU A 58 2.95 2.67 -5.85
N VAL A 59 3.45 3.62 -5.08
CA VAL A 59 4.70 3.48 -4.34
C VAL A 59 4.37 3.44 -2.85
N MET A 60 4.85 2.40 -2.17
CA MET A 60 4.66 2.22 -0.73
C MET A 60 6.02 2.14 -0.06
N ILE A 61 6.27 3.04 0.89
CA ILE A 61 7.51 3.14 1.65
C ILE A 61 7.23 2.65 3.07
N GLY A 62 7.87 1.55 3.47
CA GLY A 62 7.85 1.10 4.84
C GLY A 62 8.88 1.86 5.68
N ILE A 63 8.48 2.34 6.84
CA ILE A 63 9.26 3.20 7.72
C ILE A 63 9.35 2.62 9.13
N HIS A 64 10.44 2.97 9.85
CA HIS A 64 10.66 2.46 11.21
C HIS A 64 9.96 3.28 12.30
N ASN A 65 9.93 4.59 12.14
CA ASN A 65 9.47 5.52 13.16
C ASN A 65 8.49 6.54 12.60
N ARG A 66 7.52 6.96 13.43
CA ARG A 66 6.50 7.93 13.06
C ARG A 66 7.05 9.38 13.00
N GLU A 67 7.89 9.76 13.95
CA GLU A 67 8.34 11.15 14.08
C GLU A 67 9.01 11.73 12.82
N PRO A 68 9.91 11.01 12.12
CA PRO A 68 10.48 11.53 10.87
C PRO A 68 9.44 11.77 9.77
N VAL A 69 8.33 11.01 9.78
CA VAL A 69 7.29 11.09 8.74
C VAL A 69 6.56 12.40 8.77
N GLU A 70 6.17 12.87 9.94
CA GLU A 70 5.46 14.15 10.08
C GLU A 70 6.34 15.32 9.59
N ASP A 71 7.64 15.29 9.88
CA ASP A 71 8.58 16.29 9.41
C ASP A 71 8.81 16.19 7.89
N ILE A 72 8.87 14.99 7.36
CA ILE A 72 9.02 14.72 5.92
C ILE A 72 7.80 15.18 5.14
N MET A 73 6.59 14.88 5.62
CA MET A 73 5.33 15.32 5.01
C MET A 73 5.22 16.85 4.95
N ARG A 74 5.83 17.54 5.91
CA ARG A 74 5.94 19.01 5.93
C ARG A 74 7.11 19.55 5.13
N SER A 75 8.08 18.71 4.76
CA SER A 75 9.25 19.08 3.98
C SER A 75 8.97 19.04 2.49
N GLY A 76 9.75 19.76 1.70
CA GLY A 76 9.67 19.74 0.23
C GLY A 76 10.18 18.44 -0.44
N VAL A 77 10.59 17.43 0.34
CA VAL A 77 11.26 16.21 -0.18
C VAL A 77 10.38 15.45 -1.17
N PHE A 78 9.07 15.35 -0.92
CA PHE A 78 8.15 14.71 -1.85
C PHE A 78 8.00 15.50 -3.16
N PHE A 79 7.94 16.83 -3.08
CA PHE A 79 7.85 17.68 -4.28
C PHE A 79 9.08 17.51 -5.16
N ASP A 80 10.28 17.52 -4.56
CA ASP A 80 11.53 17.27 -5.29
C ASP A 80 11.57 15.86 -5.93
N TRP A 81 10.95 14.88 -5.27
CA TRP A 81 10.80 13.54 -5.82
C TRP A 81 9.85 13.53 -7.01
N PHE A 82 8.66 14.11 -6.87
CA PHE A 82 7.65 14.15 -7.93
C PHE A 82 8.14 14.90 -9.15
N ASP A 83 8.83 16.02 -8.96
CA ASP A 83 9.48 16.77 -10.04
C ASP A 83 10.55 15.91 -10.74
N ALA A 84 11.41 15.23 -10.00
CA ALA A 84 12.44 14.37 -10.56
C ALA A 84 11.87 13.14 -11.29
N ALA A 85 10.71 12.67 -10.88
CA ALA A 85 9.99 11.56 -11.50
C ALA A 85 9.17 12.02 -12.73
N GLY A 86 8.94 13.32 -12.89
CA GLY A 86 8.12 13.89 -13.97
C GLY A 86 6.63 13.71 -13.71
N VAL A 87 6.21 13.75 -12.45
CA VAL A 87 4.80 13.69 -12.07
C VAL A 87 4.15 15.02 -12.42
N GLU A 88 3.09 14.97 -13.23
CA GLU A 88 2.43 16.19 -13.74
C GLU A 88 1.52 16.83 -12.68
N ASP A 89 0.81 16.00 -11.91
CA ASP A 89 -0.09 16.45 -10.85
C ASP A 89 0.45 15.99 -9.49
N ILE A 90 0.48 16.87 -8.50
CA ILE A 90 0.91 16.54 -7.15
C ILE A 90 -0.07 15.52 -6.57
N PRO A 91 0.37 14.27 -6.31
CA PRO A 91 -0.51 13.24 -5.81
C PRO A 91 -0.81 13.43 -4.32
N ALA A 92 -1.92 12.86 -3.88
CA ALA A 92 -2.14 12.66 -2.46
C ALA A 92 -1.08 11.69 -1.91
N VAL A 93 -0.59 11.99 -0.71
CA VAL A 93 0.34 11.14 0.02
C VAL A 93 -0.36 10.69 1.30
N PHE A 94 -0.59 9.40 1.42
CA PHE A 94 -1.09 8.78 2.65
C PHE A 94 0.09 8.43 3.55
N ALA A 95 -0.01 8.71 4.84
CA ALA A 95 0.94 8.23 5.84
C ALA A 95 0.16 7.70 7.05
N GLY A 96 0.43 6.45 7.43
CA GLY A 96 -0.34 5.82 8.49
C GLY A 96 0.31 4.58 9.07
N GLU A 97 -0.37 4.01 10.07
CA GLU A 97 0.01 2.78 10.75
C GLU A 97 -1.00 1.66 10.49
N ILE A 98 -0.53 0.43 10.51
CA ILE A 98 -1.39 -0.73 10.34
C ILE A 98 -2.26 -0.92 11.59
N VAL A 99 -3.56 -1.06 11.36
CA VAL A 99 -4.54 -1.33 12.41
C VAL A 99 -5.12 -2.74 12.32
N GLU A 100 -5.10 -3.33 11.10
CA GLU A 100 -5.60 -4.70 10.93
C GLU A 100 -4.88 -5.40 9.77
N ARG A 101 -4.76 -6.72 9.89
CA ARG A 101 -4.12 -7.58 8.90
C ARG A 101 -4.83 -8.92 8.81
N PHE A 102 -5.28 -9.26 7.61
CA PHE A 102 -5.87 -10.57 7.31
C PHE A 102 -4.94 -11.34 6.39
N ASP A 103 -4.60 -12.55 6.76
CA ASP A 103 -3.94 -13.52 5.87
C ASP A 103 -4.88 -14.71 5.68
N MET A 104 -5.42 -14.82 4.47
CA MET A 104 -6.38 -15.85 4.08
C MET A 104 -5.74 -16.96 3.25
N THR A 105 -4.41 -16.92 3.07
CA THR A 105 -3.65 -17.95 2.37
C THR A 105 -3.63 -19.24 3.19
N ASP A 106 -3.73 -20.39 2.51
CA ASP A 106 -3.56 -21.68 3.15
C ASP A 106 -2.05 -21.88 3.45
N PRO A 107 -1.68 -22.16 4.71
CA PRO A 107 -0.29 -22.46 5.05
C PRO A 107 0.31 -23.63 4.25
N ALA A 108 -0.54 -24.53 3.73
CA ALA A 108 -0.13 -25.64 2.90
C ALA A 108 0.25 -25.23 1.45
N GLU A 109 -0.18 -24.06 0.99
CA GLU A 109 0.13 -23.56 -0.36
C GLU A 109 1.55 -23.00 -0.46
N GLY A 110 2.24 -22.82 0.67
CA GLY A 110 3.60 -22.28 0.71
C GLY A 110 3.66 -20.78 0.41
N LEU A 111 4.86 -20.31 0.05
CA LEU A 111 5.08 -18.90 -0.32
C LEU A 111 4.61 -18.67 -1.76
N LEU A 112 3.44 -18.11 -1.93
CA LEU A 112 2.95 -17.68 -3.22
C LEU A 112 3.68 -16.42 -3.71
N PRO A 113 3.90 -16.28 -5.03
CA PRO A 113 4.40 -15.03 -5.58
C PRO A 113 3.39 -13.89 -5.30
N PRO A 114 3.85 -12.63 -5.26
CA PRO A 114 2.95 -11.48 -5.16
C PRO A 114 1.91 -11.54 -6.28
N GLY A 115 0.64 -11.36 -5.91
CA GLY A 115 -0.45 -11.25 -6.86
C GLY A 115 -0.65 -9.82 -7.33
N VAL A 116 -1.86 -9.56 -7.77
CA VAL A 116 -2.33 -8.21 -8.08
C VAL A 116 -2.80 -7.56 -6.79
N VAL A 117 -2.52 -6.28 -6.61
CA VAL A 117 -3.05 -5.50 -5.49
C VAL A 117 -4.21 -4.63 -5.96
N VAL A 118 -5.21 -4.52 -5.10
CA VAL A 118 -6.28 -3.51 -5.18
C VAL A 118 -6.11 -2.60 -3.98
N SER A 119 -5.93 -1.32 -4.22
CA SER A 119 -5.69 -0.32 -3.17
C SER A 119 -6.69 0.82 -3.28
N THR A 120 -7.13 1.32 -2.13
CA THR A 120 -7.99 2.50 -2.04
C THR A 120 -7.71 3.27 -0.77
N ILE A 121 -7.79 4.60 -0.85
CA ILE A 121 -7.82 5.49 0.30
C ILE A 121 -9.26 5.98 0.42
N VAL A 122 -9.85 5.83 1.60
CA VAL A 122 -11.25 6.17 1.87
C VAL A 122 -11.40 6.80 3.25
N SER A 123 -12.41 7.66 3.40
CA SER A 123 -12.86 8.08 4.72
C SER A 123 -13.90 7.09 5.23
N VAL A 124 -13.79 6.76 6.53
CA VAL A 124 -14.72 5.89 7.25
C VAL A 124 -15.23 6.61 8.50
N ASP A 125 -16.47 6.33 8.88
CA ASP A 125 -17.06 6.94 10.08
C ASP A 125 -16.43 6.38 11.37
N ASP A 126 -16.08 5.07 11.35
CA ASP A 126 -15.56 4.35 12.51
C ASP A 126 -14.69 3.17 12.05
N ILE A 127 -13.42 3.17 12.47
CA ILE A 127 -12.45 2.14 12.11
C ILE A 127 -12.78 0.80 12.77
N GLU A 128 -13.29 0.79 13.99
CA GLU A 128 -13.67 -0.47 14.66
C GLU A 128 -14.83 -1.16 13.94
N VAL A 129 -15.78 -0.37 13.44
CA VAL A 129 -16.88 -0.86 12.60
C VAL A 129 -16.33 -1.40 11.28
N LEU A 130 -15.42 -0.68 10.62
CA LEU A 130 -14.76 -1.15 9.39
C LEU A 130 -14.09 -2.52 9.62
N VAL A 131 -13.26 -2.64 10.65
CA VAL A 131 -12.54 -3.88 10.98
C VAL A 131 -13.52 -5.02 11.28
N ALA A 132 -14.60 -4.76 12.04
CA ALA A 132 -15.64 -5.75 12.32
C ALA A 132 -16.35 -6.23 11.05
N GLU A 133 -16.65 -5.32 10.10
CA GLU A 133 -17.25 -5.69 8.80
C GLU A 133 -16.28 -6.49 7.92
N LEU A 134 -14.98 -6.16 7.94
CA LEU A 134 -13.97 -6.95 7.25
C LEU A 134 -13.91 -8.39 7.79
N HIS A 135 -13.91 -8.58 9.10
CA HIS A 135 -13.98 -9.92 9.73
C HIS A 135 -15.25 -10.70 9.33
N ARG A 136 -16.41 -10.03 9.29
CA ARG A 136 -17.66 -10.66 8.85
C ARG A 136 -17.64 -11.07 7.39
N ALA A 137 -16.90 -10.34 6.56
CA ALA A 137 -16.81 -10.57 5.13
C ALA A 137 -15.68 -11.54 4.72
N GLU A 138 -14.83 -12.02 5.63
CA GLU A 138 -13.65 -12.85 5.36
C GLU A 138 -13.95 -14.03 4.42
N THR A 139 -15.03 -14.79 4.67
CA THR A 139 -15.41 -15.92 3.80
C THR A 139 -15.72 -15.47 2.37
N ARG A 140 -16.32 -14.29 2.18
CA ARG A 140 -16.61 -13.73 0.85
C ARG A 140 -15.33 -13.26 0.16
N PHE A 141 -14.41 -12.65 0.90
CA PHE A 141 -13.13 -12.24 0.38
C PHE A 141 -12.33 -13.42 -0.12
N LYS A 142 -12.23 -14.49 0.69
CA LYS A 142 -11.58 -15.74 0.30
C LYS A 142 -12.21 -16.35 -0.96
N ALA A 143 -13.53 -16.39 -1.04
CA ALA A 143 -14.25 -16.89 -2.22
C ALA A 143 -14.04 -16.02 -3.48
N ALA A 144 -13.74 -14.72 -3.31
CA ALA A 144 -13.44 -13.80 -4.40
C ALA A 144 -11.96 -13.88 -4.87
N GLY A 145 -11.13 -14.69 -4.20
CA GLY A 145 -9.70 -14.82 -4.51
C GLY A 145 -8.83 -13.75 -3.85
N ILE A 146 -9.35 -13.06 -2.82
CA ILE A 146 -8.54 -12.17 -1.99
C ILE A 146 -7.74 -13.03 -1.04
N ARG A 147 -6.41 -12.83 -1.03
CA ARG A 147 -5.46 -13.61 -0.24
C ARG A 147 -5.07 -12.91 1.05
N LYS A 148 -4.88 -11.59 0.97
CA LYS A 148 -4.46 -10.76 2.11
C LYS A 148 -5.15 -9.41 2.07
N ILE A 149 -5.39 -8.85 3.26
CA ILE A 149 -5.87 -7.47 3.41
C ILE A 149 -5.03 -6.81 4.50
N TRP A 150 -4.61 -5.57 4.23
CA TRP A 150 -4.00 -4.67 5.21
C TRP A 150 -4.84 -3.41 5.28
N VAL A 151 -5.12 -2.98 6.50
CA VAL A 151 -5.79 -1.72 6.79
C VAL A 151 -4.82 -0.83 7.54
N PHE A 152 -4.56 0.34 6.99
CA PHE A 152 -3.72 1.36 7.60
C PHE A 152 -4.59 2.56 7.95
N HIS A 153 -4.37 3.13 9.12
CA HIS A 153 -5.04 4.32 9.62
C HIS A 153 -4.10 5.53 9.48
N ALA A 154 -4.60 6.63 8.93
CA ALA A 154 -3.79 7.83 8.72
C ALA A 154 -3.34 8.46 10.04
N PHE A 155 -2.17 9.12 10.02
CA PHE A 155 -1.63 9.81 11.21
C PHE A 155 -2.31 11.13 11.50
N ASP A 156 -2.80 11.82 10.47
CA ASP A 156 -3.30 13.19 10.51
C ASP A 156 -4.82 13.29 10.31
N ASP A 157 -5.47 12.21 9.89
CA ASP A 157 -6.92 12.13 9.75
C ASP A 157 -7.48 10.86 10.39
N SER A 158 -8.22 11.01 11.47
CA SER A 158 -8.81 9.89 12.21
C SER A 158 -9.90 9.12 11.45
N GLN A 159 -10.35 9.63 10.31
CA GLN A 159 -11.34 8.99 9.45
C GLN A 159 -10.73 8.40 8.19
N GLU A 160 -9.49 8.74 7.85
CA GLU A 160 -8.87 8.27 6.63
C GLU A 160 -8.15 6.93 6.82
N VAL A 161 -8.45 5.99 5.95
CA VAL A 161 -7.81 4.67 5.92
C VAL A 161 -7.34 4.32 4.51
N LEU A 162 -6.19 3.64 4.43
CA LEU A 162 -5.73 2.95 3.24
C LEU A 162 -6.04 1.47 3.40
N ILE A 163 -6.78 0.90 2.47
CA ILE A 163 -7.06 -0.53 2.38
C ILE A 163 -6.27 -1.08 1.20
N LEU A 164 -5.39 -2.04 1.47
CA LEU A 164 -4.62 -2.76 0.46
C LEU A 164 -5.06 -4.22 0.47
N GLN A 165 -5.50 -4.73 -0.67
CA GLN A 165 -5.93 -6.12 -0.87
C GLN A 165 -4.97 -6.80 -1.85
N GLU A 166 -4.38 -7.92 -1.48
CA GLU A 166 -3.68 -8.80 -2.41
C GLU A 166 -4.66 -9.84 -2.96
N VAL A 167 -4.76 -9.90 -4.28
CA VAL A 167 -5.69 -10.77 -5.00
C VAL A 167 -4.87 -11.75 -5.84
N GLU A 168 -5.38 -12.94 -6.05
CA GLU A 168 -4.69 -14.03 -6.76
C GLU A 168 -4.25 -13.64 -8.17
N SER A 169 -5.11 -12.91 -8.91
CA SER A 169 -4.87 -12.53 -10.30
C SER A 169 -5.63 -11.26 -10.69
N GLU A 170 -5.29 -10.69 -11.85
CA GLU A 170 -6.02 -9.56 -12.43
C GLU A 170 -7.48 -9.91 -12.73
N ASP A 171 -7.75 -11.13 -13.20
CA ASP A 171 -9.11 -11.59 -13.43
C ASP A 171 -9.91 -11.69 -12.13
N SER A 172 -9.29 -12.09 -11.03
CA SER A 172 -9.92 -12.08 -9.70
C SER A 172 -10.17 -10.65 -9.24
N ALA A 173 -9.22 -9.73 -9.44
CA ALA A 173 -9.40 -8.32 -9.13
C ALA A 173 -10.55 -7.71 -9.92
N ARG A 174 -10.62 -7.99 -11.24
CA ARG A 174 -11.70 -7.53 -12.11
C ARG A 174 -13.05 -8.04 -11.64
N ARG A 175 -13.19 -9.34 -11.40
CA ARG A 175 -14.43 -9.93 -10.89
C ARG A 175 -14.84 -9.32 -9.56
N TRP A 176 -13.88 -9.06 -8.66
CA TRP A 176 -14.14 -8.43 -7.37
C TRP A 176 -14.70 -7.02 -7.52
N ILE A 177 -14.14 -6.22 -8.42
CA ILE A 177 -14.55 -4.83 -8.66
C ILE A 177 -15.87 -4.75 -9.44
N GLU A 178 -16.08 -5.65 -10.40
CA GLU A 178 -17.28 -5.68 -11.26
C GLU A 178 -18.52 -6.30 -10.58
N HIS A 179 -18.35 -6.93 -9.41
CA HIS A 179 -19.46 -7.47 -8.63
C HIS A 179 -19.84 -6.51 -7.48
N PRO A 180 -20.54 -5.41 -7.82
CA PRO A 180 -20.82 -4.33 -6.89
C PRO A 180 -21.64 -4.80 -5.67
N ASP A 181 -22.46 -5.85 -5.81
CA ASP A 181 -23.31 -6.32 -4.71
C ASP A 181 -22.52 -6.90 -3.54
N ALA A 182 -21.41 -7.60 -3.81
CA ALA A 182 -20.56 -8.16 -2.75
C ALA A 182 -19.66 -7.09 -2.12
N ALA A 183 -19.12 -6.20 -2.93
CA ALA A 183 -18.28 -5.08 -2.47
C ALA A 183 -19.16 -3.98 -1.81
N ALA A 184 -20.31 -3.63 -2.40
CA ALA A 184 -21.18 -2.58 -1.88
C ALA A 184 -21.78 -2.92 -0.52
N ALA A 185 -22.08 -4.19 -0.26
CA ALA A 185 -22.69 -4.59 1.01
C ALA A 185 -21.77 -4.37 2.20
N TRP A 186 -20.47 -4.70 2.08
CA TRP A 186 -19.52 -4.47 3.17
C TRP A 186 -19.05 -3.01 3.23
N MET A 187 -18.88 -2.34 2.09
CA MET A 187 -18.53 -0.91 2.04
C MET A 187 -19.62 -0.05 2.68
N ALA A 188 -20.89 -0.33 2.37
CA ALA A 188 -22.02 0.39 2.99
C ALA A 188 -22.10 0.12 4.51
N GLY A 189 -21.83 -1.12 4.94
CA GLY A 189 -21.78 -1.46 6.36
C GLY A 189 -20.63 -0.79 7.11
N ALA A 190 -19.53 -0.55 6.42
CA ALA A 190 -18.33 0.13 6.95
C ALA A 190 -18.37 1.66 6.82
N GLY A 191 -19.45 2.25 6.32
CA GLY A 191 -19.56 3.70 6.11
C GLY A 191 -18.71 4.24 4.95
N ILE A 192 -18.21 3.36 4.07
CA ILE A 192 -17.43 3.75 2.89
C ILE A 192 -18.40 4.23 1.79
N GLY A 193 -18.08 5.38 1.22
CA GLY A 193 -18.83 5.94 0.10
C GLY A 193 -18.84 5.03 -1.14
N VAL A 194 -19.86 5.20 -1.97
CA VAL A 194 -20.01 4.44 -3.21
C VAL A 194 -18.93 4.87 -4.21
N TYR A 195 -18.20 3.88 -4.77
CA TYR A 195 -17.14 4.07 -5.77
C TYR A 195 -15.90 4.86 -5.30
N PRO A 196 -15.17 4.38 -4.30
CA PRO A 196 -13.87 4.98 -4.00
C PRO A 196 -12.92 4.82 -5.19
N PRO A 197 -11.99 5.77 -5.40
CA PRO A 197 -10.97 5.63 -6.42
C PRO A 197 -10.10 4.40 -6.11
N LEU A 198 -10.00 3.49 -7.07
CA LEU A 198 -9.24 2.26 -6.93
C LEU A 198 -7.93 2.34 -7.72
N PHE A 199 -6.87 1.81 -7.13
CA PHE A 199 -5.67 1.41 -7.85
C PHE A 199 -5.68 -0.10 -7.99
N VAL A 200 -5.46 -0.60 -9.21
CA VAL A 200 -5.26 -2.02 -9.49
C VAL A 200 -3.92 -2.19 -10.17
N GLY A 201 -3.05 -2.99 -9.61
CA GLY A 201 -1.71 -3.13 -10.16
C GLY A 201 -1.00 -4.39 -9.73
N GLU A 202 0.01 -4.74 -10.50
CA GLU A 202 0.91 -5.85 -10.22
C GLU A 202 2.20 -5.35 -9.56
N PHE A 203 2.80 -6.23 -8.76
CA PHE A 203 4.11 -5.97 -8.17
C PHE A 203 5.17 -5.81 -9.27
N ASP A 204 5.88 -4.68 -9.26
CA ASP A 204 6.97 -4.40 -10.19
C ASP A 204 8.33 -4.63 -9.56
N SER A 205 8.59 -3.97 -8.44
CA SER A 205 9.92 -4.01 -7.84
C SER A 205 9.91 -3.67 -6.36
N MET A 206 10.98 -4.10 -5.67
CA MET A 206 11.27 -3.75 -4.29
C MET A 206 12.67 -3.17 -4.18
N VAL A 207 12.78 -2.00 -3.56
CA VAL A 207 14.06 -1.41 -3.17
C VAL A 207 14.25 -1.64 -1.67
N ARG A 208 15.28 -2.39 -1.30
CA ARG A 208 15.70 -2.53 0.10
C ARG A 208 16.56 -1.35 0.50
N VAL A 209 16.19 -0.72 1.59
CA VAL A 209 16.92 0.40 2.16
C VAL A 209 17.55 -0.11 3.45
N ASP A 210 18.89 -0.20 3.50
CA ASP A 210 19.57 -0.57 4.74
C ASP A 210 19.50 0.63 5.68
N SER A 211 19.02 0.40 6.89
CA SER A 211 19.06 1.45 7.91
C SER A 211 20.53 1.76 8.28
N LEU A 212 20.85 3.04 8.41
CA LEU A 212 22.18 3.52 8.84
C LEU A 212 22.57 3.00 10.26
N GLY A 213 21.71 2.21 10.92
CA GLY A 213 21.87 1.72 12.29
C GLY A 213 22.35 0.27 12.44
N ASP A 214 22.44 -0.54 11.39
CA ASP A 214 22.87 -1.94 11.51
C ASP A 214 24.41 -2.11 11.54
N ALA A 215 25.17 -1.07 11.22
CA ALA A 215 26.62 -1.11 11.32
C ALA A 215 27.16 -1.03 12.78
N ASP A 216 26.39 -0.52 13.72
CA ASP A 216 26.81 -0.31 15.13
C ASP A 216 26.45 -1.46 16.06
N ARG A 217 25.72 -2.49 15.62
CA ARG A 217 25.37 -3.68 16.42
C ARG A 217 26.26 -4.88 16.17
N ALA A 218 27.27 -4.77 15.30
CA ALA A 218 28.21 -5.83 14.96
C ALA A 218 29.61 -5.66 15.57
N ASN A 219 29.79 -4.81 16.60
CA ASN A 219 31.03 -4.68 17.38
C ASN A 219 30.76 -4.96 18.84
#